data_218b33437e7e7953357b1fb3c899a996
#
_entry.id   218b33437e7e7953357b1fb3c899a996
#
_cell.length_a   1.000
_cell.length_b   1.000
_cell.length_c   1.000
_cell.angle_alpha   90.00
_cell.angle_beta   90.00
_cell.angle_gamma   90.00
#
_symmetry.space_group_name_H-M   'P 1'
#
loop_
_entity.id
_entity.type
_entity.pdbx_description
1 polymer ?
#
loop_
_entity_poly.entity_id
_entity_poly.type
_entity_poly.pdbx_seq_one_letter_code
_entity_poly.pdbx_strand_id
1 'polypeptide(L)'
;RYAASTKAVIRITTKKIQGEGFGFDAKTTGEYDEKKNFGGFGQLNMSYRKNGLELGAYAFGARQYQPDNKDLQQKTYLDKTWNQKSEIRQVGIIEAMNFRLDASYQLDANNSIGANFGFLRNPKQTWNGDMSSLILQDGDLSESSDSHADFFWQKNNLSSNIYYVGKIGKLSIDFNTDWLWSKEYQNDVTKEQYQEMGMNAQSQTAHSLTNKDYHLLASKLVLSYPLSGGNLSLGGEYSNTHRTSKYQVVPINLVSDDDSRITESMTSSFLTYSRDFGNLSLEAGMRYEYIDFNYYEYGKYMPGQSKSYGNWFPSLSLSMPVGKVQMQLSYATDIDRPSYNYLRSGIQYDNRYTYETGNPFLVSEISKNLNYELAYKWLTFDMTYSHTSHTMMSNMETYKDNPAIGLLKPVNGKAYNHVEASVNLCPSFGIWHPSFTASVAKQWLDMDAHDGKISNNPMAVFNFNNTFNTKLAMLTWMMSYTTKGYERNIFLYKPKFCTNVSVYKSFLKDRLSFQLFVYDLFGHISHMSAHYGKMKDLIVDGLSTSKVSLTVRYKFNTTRSKYKGTGAGESQKNRM
;
A
#
# COMPACT_ATOMS: atom_id res chain seq x y z
N ARG A 1 -0.82 -15.17 -15.86
CA ARG A 1 -2.19 -15.17 -15.25
C ARG A 1 -2.41 -13.92 -14.40
N TYR A 2 -1.40 -13.43 -13.72
CA TYR A 2 -1.44 -12.25 -12.86
C TYR A 2 -0.74 -11.06 -13.51
N ALA A 3 -1.05 -9.83 -13.06
CA ALA A 3 -0.35 -8.64 -13.54
C ALA A 3 1.13 -8.69 -13.15
N ALA A 4 2.01 -8.10 -13.96
CA ALA A 4 3.45 -8.05 -13.69
C ALA A 4 3.80 -7.25 -12.41
N SER A 5 2.86 -6.43 -11.91
CA SER A 5 2.97 -5.75 -10.61
C SER A 5 2.54 -6.61 -9.41
N THR A 6 2.11 -7.86 -9.61
CA THR A 6 1.64 -8.75 -8.54
C THR A 6 2.84 -9.40 -7.86
N LYS A 7 3.16 -8.99 -6.65
CA LYS A 7 4.33 -9.46 -5.88
C LYS A 7 4.15 -10.83 -5.23
N ALA A 8 2.89 -11.23 -4.93
CA ALA A 8 2.60 -12.53 -4.33
C ALA A 8 1.19 -13.01 -4.70
N VAL A 9 1.00 -14.31 -4.78
CA VAL A 9 -0.30 -14.93 -5.04
C VAL A 9 -0.55 -16.05 -4.05
N ILE A 10 -1.61 -15.93 -3.27
CA ILE A 10 -2.07 -16.98 -2.35
C ILE A 10 -3.28 -17.67 -2.97
N ARG A 11 -3.16 -18.97 -3.30
CA ARG A 11 -4.27 -19.79 -3.76
C ARG A 11 -4.90 -20.51 -2.60
N ILE A 12 -6.11 -20.12 -2.22
CA ILE A 12 -6.89 -20.78 -1.16
C ILE A 12 -7.93 -21.68 -1.81
N THR A 13 -7.86 -22.99 -1.53
CA THR A 13 -8.91 -23.94 -1.90
C THR A 13 -9.78 -24.20 -0.67
N THR A 14 -11.05 -23.83 -0.75
CA THR A 14 -12.01 -24.03 0.34
C THR A 14 -12.80 -25.33 0.15
N LYS A 15 -13.10 -26.02 1.25
CA LYS A 15 -14.03 -27.16 1.23
C LYS A 15 -15.41 -26.69 0.76
N LYS A 16 -16.19 -27.60 0.11
CA LYS A 16 -17.59 -27.32 -0.24
C LYS A 16 -18.34 -26.85 1.00
N ILE A 17 -18.98 -25.70 0.91
CA ILE A 17 -19.75 -25.12 2.00
C ILE A 17 -21.11 -25.81 1.98
N GLN A 18 -21.50 -26.39 3.11
CA GLN A 18 -22.83 -26.96 3.34
C GLN A 18 -23.73 -25.86 3.90
N GLY A 19 -24.95 -25.73 3.37
CA GLY A 19 -26.01 -24.86 3.87
C GLY A 19 -26.58 -23.93 2.82
N GLU A 20 -27.89 -24.00 2.67
CA GLU A 20 -28.72 -23.02 1.97
C GLU A 20 -29.35 -22.07 2.99
N GLY A 21 -29.91 -20.96 2.52
CA GLY A 21 -30.63 -20.00 3.33
C GLY A 21 -29.86 -18.71 3.60
N PHE A 22 -30.31 -17.99 4.59
CA PHE A 22 -29.75 -16.72 5.01
C PHE A 22 -28.70 -16.89 6.10
N GLY A 23 -27.62 -16.11 6.01
CA GLY A 23 -26.59 -16.02 7.05
C GLY A 23 -26.03 -14.62 7.17
N PHE A 24 -25.48 -14.27 8.33
CA PHE A 24 -24.80 -13.00 8.52
C PHE A 24 -23.64 -13.09 9.52
N ASP A 25 -22.73 -12.11 9.41
CA ASP A 25 -21.57 -11.90 10.28
C ASP A 25 -21.49 -10.41 10.61
N ALA A 26 -21.80 -10.06 11.84
CA ALA A 26 -21.77 -8.69 12.34
C ALA A 26 -20.58 -8.53 13.28
N LYS A 27 -19.80 -7.46 13.08
CA LYS A 27 -18.64 -7.11 13.89
C LYS A 27 -18.67 -5.63 14.22
N THR A 28 -18.42 -5.27 15.48
CA THR A 28 -18.19 -3.89 15.90
C THR A 28 -16.94 -3.81 16.75
N THR A 29 -16.21 -2.72 16.61
CA THR A 29 -14.99 -2.43 17.38
C THR A 29 -15.05 -1.00 17.88
N GLY A 30 -14.92 -0.81 19.18
CA GLY A 30 -14.65 0.49 19.80
C GLY A 30 -13.15 0.62 20.09
N GLU A 31 -12.57 1.78 19.84
CA GLU A 31 -11.16 2.10 20.07
C GLU A 31 -11.03 3.33 20.95
N TYR A 32 -10.09 3.30 21.88
CA TYR A 32 -9.76 4.43 22.75
C TYR A 32 -8.25 4.60 22.83
N ASP A 33 -7.75 5.80 22.54
CA ASP A 33 -6.31 6.10 22.55
C ASP A 33 -5.87 6.87 23.81
N GLU A 34 -4.57 6.98 24.02
CA GLU A 34 -3.96 7.70 25.16
C GLU A 34 -4.25 9.22 25.14
N LYS A 35 -4.61 9.79 23.97
CA LYS A 35 -5.02 11.19 23.80
C LYS A 35 -6.51 11.40 24.10
N LYS A 36 -7.21 10.36 24.62
CA LYS A 36 -8.62 10.34 25.01
C LYS A 36 -9.58 10.45 23.83
N ASN A 37 -9.17 10.08 22.62
CA ASN A 37 -10.04 9.99 21.46
C ASN A 37 -10.77 8.66 21.47
N PHE A 38 -12.09 8.69 21.22
CA PHE A 38 -12.92 7.51 21.07
C PHE A 38 -13.37 7.37 19.62
N GLY A 39 -12.97 6.27 18.98
CA GLY A 39 -13.31 5.90 17.63
C GLY A 39 -13.81 4.46 17.52
N GLY A 40 -13.98 4.00 16.29
CA GLY A 40 -14.32 2.61 16.05
C GLY A 40 -14.87 2.35 14.67
N PHE A 41 -15.28 1.12 14.43
CA PHE A 41 -15.87 0.69 13.18
C PHE A 41 -16.91 -0.41 13.37
N GLY A 42 -17.83 -0.49 12.43
CA GLY A 42 -18.83 -1.55 12.31
C GLY A 42 -18.77 -2.21 10.95
N GLN A 43 -19.04 -3.52 10.90
CA GLN A 43 -19.06 -4.30 9.69
C GLN A 43 -20.20 -5.31 9.73
N LEU A 44 -20.92 -5.44 8.63
CA LEU A 44 -21.99 -6.41 8.44
C LEU A 44 -21.79 -7.11 7.10
N ASN A 45 -21.69 -8.44 7.12
CA ASN A 45 -21.73 -9.30 5.93
C ASN A 45 -23.03 -10.10 5.99
N MET A 46 -23.79 -10.09 4.91
CA MET A 46 -25.01 -10.88 4.73
C MET A 46 -24.85 -11.77 3.52
N SER A 47 -25.41 -12.96 3.57
CA SER A 47 -25.44 -13.87 2.44
C SER A 47 -26.77 -14.61 2.38
N TYR A 48 -27.24 -14.84 1.15
CA TYR A 48 -28.39 -15.68 0.86
C TYR A 48 -28.02 -16.66 -0.25
N ARG A 49 -28.38 -17.93 -0.05
CA ARG A 49 -28.08 -18.99 -1.02
C ARG A 49 -29.27 -19.92 -1.19
N LYS A 50 -29.65 -20.13 -2.46
CA LYS A 50 -30.69 -21.11 -2.83
C LYS A 50 -30.54 -21.51 -4.30
N ASN A 51 -30.62 -22.82 -4.59
CA ASN A 51 -30.70 -23.36 -5.96
C ASN A 51 -29.63 -22.76 -6.93
N GLY A 52 -28.38 -22.70 -6.49
CA GLY A 52 -27.30 -22.16 -7.32
C GLY A 52 -27.18 -20.61 -7.34
N LEU A 53 -28.22 -19.89 -6.90
CA LEU A 53 -28.15 -18.44 -6.68
C LEU A 53 -27.46 -18.14 -5.35
N GLU A 54 -26.55 -17.19 -5.37
CA GLU A 54 -25.94 -16.61 -4.18
C GLU A 54 -25.97 -15.08 -4.27
N LEU A 55 -26.49 -14.46 -3.25
CA LEU A 55 -26.49 -13.02 -3.06
C LEU A 55 -25.65 -12.69 -1.82
N GLY A 56 -24.79 -11.70 -1.92
CA GLY A 56 -23.99 -11.16 -0.84
C GLY A 56 -24.24 -9.67 -0.67
N ALA A 57 -24.22 -9.21 0.58
CA ALA A 57 -24.17 -7.79 0.87
C ALA A 57 -23.15 -7.53 1.98
N TYR A 58 -22.37 -6.49 1.80
CA TYR A 58 -21.37 -6.02 2.74
C TYR A 58 -21.61 -4.54 3.06
N ALA A 59 -21.60 -4.22 4.35
CA ALA A 59 -21.65 -2.85 4.82
C ALA A 59 -20.53 -2.64 5.86
N PHE A 60 -19.82 -1.53 5.76
CA PHE A 60 -18.80 -1.09 6.69
C PHE A 60 -18.94 0.39 6.94
N GLY A 61 -18.77 0.80 8.20
CA GLY A 61 -18.68 2.19 8.60
C GLY A 61 -17.62 2.37 9.66
N ALA A 62 -16.81 3.41 9.56
CA ALA A 62 -15.75 3.72 10.50
C ALA A 62 -15.68 5.22 10.79
N ARG A 63 -15.32 5.54 12.04
CA ARG A 63 -14.78 6.84 12.44
C ARG A 63 -13.60 6.59 13.35
N GLN A 64 -12.42 6.97 12.90
CA GLN A 64 -11.16 6.70 13.59
C GLN A 64 -10.39 8.00 13.80
N TYR A 65 -9.67 8.08 14.91
CA TYR A 65 -8.74 9.14 15.22
C TYR A 65 -7.32 8.65 14.98
N GLN A 66 -6.53 9.47 14.34
CA GLN A 66 -5.12 9.18 14.02
C GLN A 66 -4.26 10.37 14.43
N PRO A 67 -3.75 10.38 15.66
CA PRO A 67 -2.73 11.35 16.06
C PRO A 67 -1.44 11.14 15.26
N ASP A 68 -0.86 12.22 14.75
CA ASP A 68 0.42 12.22 14.04
C ASP A 68 1.29 13.33 14.64
N ASN A 69 2.04 13.00 15.66
CA ASN A 69 2.95 13.89 16.36
C ASN A 69 4.38 13.54 15.97
N LYS A 70 5.13 14.52 15.52
CA LYS A 70 6.52 14.31 15.09
C LYS A 70 7.36 15.55 15.26
N ASP A 71 8.63 15.34 15.49
CA ASP A 71 9.66 16.34 15.42
C ASP A 71 10.43 16.11 14.12
N LEU A 72 10.60 17.17 13.36
CA LEU A 72 11.20 17.14 12.04
C LEU A 72 12.42 18.07 12.03
N GLN A 73 13.51 17.60 11.46
CA GLN A 73 14.68 18.42 11.20
C GLN A 73 15.11 18.27 9.74
N GLN A 74 15.06 19.38 8.99
CA GLN A 74 15.55 19.47 7.62
C GLN A 74 16.86 20.24 7.59
N LYS A 75 17.92 19.63 7.07
CA LYS A 75 19.21 20.28 6.88
C LYS A 75 19.46 20.49 5.38
N THR A 76 19.95 21.68 5.02
CA THR A 76 20.40 22.01 3.65
C THR A 76 21.84 22.48 3.71
N TYR A 77 22.72 21.81 2.96
CA TYR A 77 24.16 22.04 2.92
C TYR A 77 24.51 22.75 1.62
N LEU A 78 24.78 24.03 1.70
CA LEU A 78 25.28 24.89 0.63
C LEU A 78 26.50 25.65 1.15
N ASP A 79 26.78 26.87 0.66
CA ASP A 79 27.84 27.75 1.22
C ASP A 79 27.63 27.99 2.72
N LYS A 80 26.36 27.99 3.13
CA LYS A 80 25.91 28.02 4.53
C LYS A 80 25.04 26.81 4.83
N THR A 81 25.05 26.35 6.08
CA THR A 81 24.18 25.28 6.54
C THR A 81 22.87 25.86 7.05
N TRP A 82 21.78 25.48 6.42
CA TRP A 82 20.43 25.78 6.86
C TRP A 82 19.87 24.61 7.65
N ASN A 83 19.33 24.87 8.83
CA ASN A 83 18.79 23.84 9.72
C ASN A 83 17.40 24.27 10.20
N GLN A 84 16.36 23.73 9.57
CA GLN A 84 14.98 23.88 10.01
C GLN A 84 14.67 22.83 11.07
N LYS A 85 14.16 23.25 12.21
CA LYS A 85 13.64 22.38 13.27
C LYS A 85 12.16 22.68 13.42
N SER A 86 11.30 21.66 13.27
CA SER A 86 9.85 21.80 13.36
C SER A 86 9.26 20.80 14.33
N GLU A 87 8.35 21.26 15.17
CA GLU A 87 7.51 20.44 16.02
C GLU A 87 6.10 20.40 15.41
N ILE A 88 5.60 19.20 15.07
CA ILE A 88 4.31 19.00 14.41
C ILE A 88 3.41 18.22 15.36
N ARG A 89 2.22 18.74 15.66
CA ARG A 89 1.21 18.14 16.53
C ARG A 89 -0.14 18.19 15.83
N GLN A 90 -0.59 17.06 15.30
CA GLN A 90 -1.82 17.01 14.50
C GLN A 90 -2.66 15.77 14.79
N VAL A 91 -3.96 15.88 14.53
CA VAL A 91 -4.93 14.79 14.64
C VAL A 91 -5.71 14.67 13.36
N GLY A 92 -5.68 13.45 12.81
CA GLY A 92 -6.55 13.03 11.71
C GLY A 92 -7.86 12.46 12.23
N ILE A 93 -8.98 12.80 11.60
CA ILE A 93 -10.28 12.14 11.76
C ILE A 93 -10.63 11.51 10.42
N ILE A 94 -10.74 10.19 10.40
CA ILE A 94 -11.02 9.43 9.18
C ILE A 94 -12.42 8.82 9.31
N GLU A 95 -13.33 9.24 8.44
CA GLU A 95 -14.64 8.62 8.27
C GLU A 95 -14.66 7.84 6.95
N ALA A 96 -15.14 6.60 7.01
CA ALA A 96 -15.23 5.72 5.85
C ALA A 96 -16.53 4.94 5.85
N MET A 97 -17.14 4.80 4.69
CA MET A 97 -18.30 3.95 4.42
C MET A 97 -18.00 3.09 3.19
N ASN A 98 -18.31 1.81 3.28
CA ASN A 98 -18.14 0.88 2.16
C ASN A 98 -19.35 -0.05 2.08
N PHE A 99 -19.98 -0.06 0.93
CA PHE A 99 -21.11 -0.96 0.62
C PHE A 99 -20.74 -1.78 -0.60
N ARG A 100 -21.02 -3.08 -0.56
CA ARG A 100 -20.85 -3.96 -1.69
C ARG A 100 -22.01 -4.93 -1.79
N LEU A 101 -22.49 -5.14 -3.00
CA LEU A 101 -23.46 -6.14 -3.37
C LEU A 101 -22.81 -7.12 -4.33
N ASP A 102 -22.95 -8.40 -4.06
CA ASP A 102 -22.45 -9.49 -4.89
C ASP A 102 -23.63 -10.37 -5.31
N ALA A 103 -23.66 -10.76 -6.58
CA ALA A 103 -24.57 -11.76 -7.09
C ALA A 103 -23.78 -12.79 -7.90
N SER A 104 -24.02 -14.07 -7.69
CA SER A 104 -23.47 -15.13 -8.52
C SER A 104 -24.51 -16.22 -8.75
N TYR A 105 -24.48 -16.81 -9.93
CA TYR A 105 -25.36 -17.88 -10.32
C TYR A 105 -24.57 -19.04 -10.93
N GLN A 106 -24.76 -20.22 -10.37
CA GLN A 106 -24.17 -21.44 -10.90
C GLN A 106 -25.12 -21.99 -11.99
N LEU A 107 -24.73 -21.82 -13.26
CA LEU A 107 -25.50 -22.26 -14.43
C LEU A 107 -25.61 -23.79 -14.46
N ASP A 108 -24.48 -24.45 -14.19
CA ASP A 108 -24.35 -25.91 -14.08
C ASP A 108 -23.16 -26.28 -13.16
N ALA A 109 -22.77 -27.55 -13.13
CA ALA A 109 -21.67 -28.02 -12.29
C ALA A 109 -20.33 -27.35 -12.59
N ASN A 110 -20.13 -26.83 -13.79
CA ASN A 110 -18.86 -26.30 -14.28
C ASN A 110 -18.91 -24.79 -14.59
N ASN A 111 -20.10 -24.20 -14.76
CA ASN A 111 -20.26 -22.84 -15.31
C ASN A 111 -20.94 -21.92 -14.29
N SER A 112 -20.39 -20.74 -14.10
CA SER A 112 -20.87 -19.73 -13.14
C SER A 112 -20.69 -18.34 -13.73
N ILE A 113 -21.69 -17.50 -13.56
CA ILE A 113 -21.66 -16.07 -13.85
C ILE A 113 -21.89 -15.27 -12.56
N GLY A 114 -21.44 -14.03 -12.55
CA GLY A 114 -21.77 -13.14 -11.44
C GLY A 114 -21.37 -11.72 -11.72
N ALA A 115 -21.88 -10.86 -10.84
CA ALA A 115 -21.58 -9.43 -10.85
C ALA A 115 -21.40 -8.94 -9.42
N ASN A 116 -20.60 -7.91 -9.26
CA ASN A 116 -20.57 -7.13 -8.03
C ASN A 116 -20.71 -5.63 -8.32
N PHE A 117 -21.19 -4.92 -7.33
CA PHE A 117 -21.24 -3.46 -7.31
C PHE A 117 -20.72 -2.99 -5.95
N GLY A 118 -19.78 -2.05 -5.97
CA GLY A 118 -19.17 -1.46 -4.79
C GLY A 118 -19.33 0.05 -4.77
N PHE A 119 -19.63 0.59 -3.58
CA PHE A 119 -19.64 2.02 -3.30
C PHE A 119 -18.79 2.27 -2.06
N LEU A 120 -17.69 3.00 -2.21
CA LEU A 120 -16.85 3.47 -1.11
C LEU A 120 -16.94 4.99 -1.05
N ARG A 121 -17.19 5.49 0.14
CA ARG A 121 -17.23 6.92 0.43
C ARG A 121 -16.40 7.23 1.67
N ASN A 122 -15.49 8.17 1.56
CA ASN A 122 -14.88 8.86 2.68
C ASN A 122 -15.55 10.25 2.78
N PRO A 123 -16.62 10.40 3.57
CA PRO A 123 -17.41 11.64 3.59
C PRO A 123 -16.63 12.79 4.20
N LYS A 124 -15.75 12.47 5.15
CA LYS A 124 -14.92 13.43 5.83
C LYS A 124 -13.63 12.76 6.31
N GLN A 125 -12.52 13.25 5.78
CA GLN A 125 -11.20 12.99 6.34
C GLN A 125 -10.58 14.36 6.62
N THR A 126 -10.28 14.64 7.87
CA THR A 126 -9.68 15.93 8.26
C THR A 126 -8.37 15.67 8.97
N TRP A 127 -7.41 16.56 8.75
CA TRP A 127 -6.21 16.69 9.57
C TRP A 127 -6.17 18.12 10.04
N ASN A 128 -6.07 18.29 11.35
CA ASN A 128 -6.00 19.58 12.01
C ASN A 128 -4.78 19.57 12.92
N GLY A 129 -3.94 20.57 12.83
CA GLY A 129 -2.73 20.59 13.63
C GLY A 129 -1.90 21.85 13.52
N ASP A 130 -0.96 21.94 14.44
CA ASP A 130 -0.03 23.04 14.58
C ASP A 130 1.38 22.57 14.24
N MET A 131 2.17 23.49 13.66
CA MET A 131 3.60 23.32 13.41
C MET A 131 4.32 24.59 13.86
N SER A 132 5.26 24.45 14.80
CA SER A 132 6.20 25.51 15.18
C SER A 132 7.57 25.21 14.61
N SER A 133 8.20 26.18 13.95
CA SER A 133 9.47 26.01 13.25
C SER A 133 10.48 27.08 13.63
N LEU A 134 11.74 26.65 13.75
CA LEU A 134 12.92 27.53 13.89
C LEU A 134 13.86 27.26 12.72
N ILE A 135 14.28 28.31 12.03
CA ILE A 135 15.25 28.26 10.93
C ILE A 135 16.56 28.86 11.43
N LEU A 136 17.60 28.04 11.45
CA LEU A 136 18.95 28.46 11.82
C LEU A 136 19.84 28.48 10.57
N GLN A 137 20.67 29.49 10.44
CA GLN A 137 21.71 29.61 9.43
C GLN A 137 23.07 29.63 10.12
N ASP A 138 23.91 28.63 9.84
CA ASP A 138 25.20 28.38 10.51
C ASP A 138 25.12 28.34 12.05
N GLY A 139 23.95 27.99 12.59
CA GLY A 139 23.66 27.91 14.02
C GLY A 139 22.93 29.12 14.62
N ASP A 140 22.92 30.25 13.93
CA ASP A 140 22.22 31.48 14.36
C ASP A 140 20.76 31.46 13.90
N LEU A 141 19.84 31.92 14.75
CA LEU A 141 18.42 32.02 14.42
C LEU A 141 18.21 33.04 13.30
N SER A 142 17.63 32.61 12.20
CA SER A 142 17.31 33.44 11.03
C SER A 142 15.82 33.78 10.95
N GLU A 143 14.95 32.81 11.25
CA GLU A 143 13.50 32.96 11.15
C GLU A 143 12.80 32.04 12.16
N SER A 144 11.64 32.44 12.67
CA SER A 144 10.70 31.59 13.40
C SER A 144 9.32 31.63 12.74
N SER A 145 8.58 30.53 12.85
CA SER A 145 7.23 30.44 12.27
C SER A 145 6.34 29.52 13.11
N ASP A 146 5.09 29.95 13.29
CA ASP A 146 4.01 29.15 13.83
C ASP A 146 2.91 29.05 12.78
N SER A 147 2.44 27.85 12.51
CA SER A 147 1.38 27.60 11.54
C SER A 147 0.30 26.69 12.09
N HIS A 148 -0.92 26.92 11.65
CA HIS A 148 -2.09 26.08 11.88
C HIS A 148 -2.65 25.62 10.55
N ALA A 149 -2.79 24.31 10.37
CA ALA A 149 -3.28 23.71 9.14
C ALA A 149 -4.57 22.93 9.36
N ASP A 150 -5.54 23.21 8.52
CA ASP A 150 -6.81 22.50 8.39
C ASP A 150 -6.86 21.85 7.00
N PHE A 151 -6.73 20.52 6.95
CA PHE A 151 -6.88 19.72 5.73
C PHE A 151 -8.24 19.03 5.75
N PHE A 152 -8.95 19.12 4.65
CA PHE A 152 -10.20 18.41 4.42
C PHE A 152 -10.12 17.62 3.13
N TRP A 153 -10.41 16.33 3.20
CA TRP A 153 -10.41 15.43 2.06
C TRP A 153 -11.68 14.59 2.03
N GLN A 154 -12.25 14.43 0.82
CA GLN A 154 -13.43 13.63 0.54
C GLN A 154 -13.18 12.76 -0.69
N LYS A 155 -13.59 11.50 -0.65
CA LYS A 155 -13.49 10.56 -1.77
C LYS A 155 -14.78 9.77 -1.96
N ASN A 156 -15.18 9.59 -3.21
CA ASN A 156 -16.28 8.72 -3.62
C ASN A 156 -15.77 7.77 -4.71
N ASN A 157 -15.98 6.46 -4.53
CA ASN A 157 -15.66 5.46 -5.53
C ASN A 157 -16.90 4.61 -5.83
N LEU A 158 -17.15 4.40 -7.11
CA LEU A 158 -18.07 3.37 -7.61
C LEU A 158 -17.27 2.34 -8.36
N SER A 159 -17.56 1.07 -8.16
CA SER A 159 -16.89 -0.03 -8.85
C SER A 159 -17.89 -1.12 -9.21
N SER A 160 -17.65 -1.79 -10.31
CA SER A 160 -18.38 -3.00 -10.67
C SER A 160 -17.47 -4.01 -11.35
N ASN A 161 -17.76 -5.28 -11.17
CA ASN A 161 -17.15 -6.38 -11.91
C ASN A 161 -18.24 -7.30 -12.42
N ILE A 162 -18.05 -7.81 -13.62
CA ILE A 162 -18.85 -8.90 -14.21
C ILE A 162 -17.89 -10.01 -14.57
N TYR A 163 -18.26 -11.25 -14.25
CA TYR A 163 -17.42 -12.39 -14.58
C TYR A 163 -18.21 -13.55 -15.18
N TYR A 164 -17.50 -14.36 -15.98
CA TYR A 164 -17.86 -15.71 -16.33
C TYR A 164 -16.67 -16.64 -16.03
N VAL A 165 -16.90 -17.70 -15.26
CA VAL A 165 -15.93 -18.76 -15.03
C VAL A 165 -16.58 -20.09 -15.38
N GLY A 166 -15.99 -20.82 -16.33
CA GLY A 166 -16.61 -22.03 -16.80
C GLY A 166 -15.66 -23.02 -17.48
N LYS A 167 -16.25 -24.14 -17.88
CA LYS A 167 -15.56 -25.22 -18.59
C LYS A 167 -16.41 -25.70 -19.77
N ILE A 168 -15.82 -25.72 -20.97
CA ILE A 168 -16.43 -26.30 -22.19
C ILE A 168 -15.54 -27.47 -22.62
N GLY A 169 -15.98 -28.69 -22.35
CA GLY A 169 -15.15 -29.87 -22.51
C GLY A 169 -13.89 -29.80 -21.63
N LYS A 170 -12.70 -29.77 -22.24
CA LYS A 170 -11.42 -29.62 -21.53
C LYS A 170 -10.96 -28.18 -21.38
N LEU A 171 -11.57 -27.24 -22.11
CA LEU A 171 -11.21 -25.83 -22.08
C LEU A 171 -11.82 -25.13 -20.86
N SER A 172 -10.99 -24.56 -19.98
CA SER A 172 -11.43 -23.68 -18.90
C SER A 172 -11.38 -22.23 -19.37
N ILE A 173 -12.39 -21.45 -19.04
CA ILE A 173 -12.56 -20.06 -19.42
C ILE A 173 -12.73 -19.24 -18.14
N ASP A 174 -11.99 -18.11 -18.02
CA ASP A 174 -12.12 -17.14 -16.94
C ASP A 174 -12.14 -15.74 -17.60
N PHE A 175 -13.31 -15.12 -17.62
CA PHE A 175 -13.53 -13.79 -18.20
C PHE A 175 -13.98 -12.83 -17.12
N ASN A 176 -13.39 -11.63 -17.09
CA ASN A 176 -13.73 -10.56 -16.16
C ASN A 176 -13.74 -9.23 -16.87
N THR A 177 -14.68 -8.36 -16.51
CA THR A 177 -14.69 -6.96 -16.89
C THR A 177 -14.98 -6.11 -15.67
N ASP A 178 -14.13 -5.10 -15.45
CA ASP A 178 -14.19 -4.19 -14.32
C ASP A 178 -14.38 -2.76 -14.81
N TRP A 179 -15.25 -2.05 -14.15
CA TRP A 179 -15.41 -0.60 -14.27
C TRP A 179 -15.20 0.04 -12.91
N LEU A 180 -14.49 1.18 -12.88
CA LEU A 180 -14.28 1.98 -11.69
C LEU A 180 -14.37 3.46 -12.04
N TRP A 181 -15.09 4.20 -11.21
CA TRP A 181 -15.09 5.66 -11.17
C TRP A 181 -14.72 6.13 -9.76
N SER A 182 -13.84 7.14 -9.67
CA SER A 182 -13.42 7.73 -8.41
C SER A 182 -13.34 9.23 -8.52
N LYS A 183 -13.90 9.94 -7.54
CA LYS A 183 -13.79 11.40 -7.45
C LYS A 183 -13.25 11.79 -6.09
N GLU A 184 -12.21 12.64 -6.09
CA GLU A 184 -11.59 13.18 -4.90
C GLU A 184 -11.71 14.70 -4.89
N TYR A 185 -12.00 15.25 -3.73
CA TYR A 185 -12.00 16.67 -3.43
C TYR A 185 -11.15 16.91 -2.18
N GLN A 186 -10.23 17.85 -2.25
CA GLN A 186 -9.39 18.27 -1.12
C GLN A 186 -9.43 19.79 -1.01
N ASN A 187 -9.53 20.28 0.23
CA ASN A 187 -9.56 21.69 0.56
C ASN A 187 -8.67 21.90 1.79
N ASP A 188 -7.56 22.61 1.62
CA ASP A 188 -6.56 22.81 2.65
C ASP A 188 -6.41 24.30 2.94
N VAL A 189 -6.38 24.66 4.21
CA VAL A 189 -6.16 26.03 4.68
C VAL A 189 -5.00 26.00 5.67
N THR A 190 -3.92 26.70 5.34
CA THR A 190 -2.76 26.87 6.22
C THR A 190 -2.62 28.36 6.59
N LYS A 191 -2.68 28.65 7.88
CA LYS A 191 -2.46 29.99 8.45
C LYS A 191 -1.11 30.01 9.11
N GLU A 192 -0.27 30.97 8.74
CA GLU A 192 1.11 31.06 9.19
C GLU A 192 1.41 32.46 9.73
N GLN A 193 2.11 32.48 10.87
CA GLN A 193 2.74 33.69 11.41
C GLN A 193 4.23 33.44 11.46
N TYR A 194 5.02 34.32 10.88
CA TYR A 194 6.46 34.16 10.80
C TYR A 194 7.18 35.50 11.03
N GLN A 195 8.39 35.38 11.54
CA GLN A 195 9.25 36.54 11.84
C GLN A 195 10.69 36.25 11.44
N GLU A 196 11.19 36.98 10.49
CA GLU A 196 12.61 37.04 10.18
C GLU A 196 13.34 37.92 11.20
N MET A 197 14.57 37.54 11.55
CA MET A 197 15.34 38.28 12.55
C MET A 197 15.57 39.75 12.12
N GLY A 198 15.21 40.68 13.01
CA GLY A 198 15.29 42.12 12.74
C GLY A 198 14.11 42.70 11.97
N MET A 199 13.11 41.90 11.60
CA MET A 199 11.88 42.33 10.94
C MET A 199 10.65 42.18 11.85
N ASN A 200 9.57 42.89 11.50
CA ASN A 200 8.28 42.71 12.18
C ASN A 200 7.66 41.38 11.78
N ALA A 201 6.88 40.80 12.69
CA ALA A 201 6.10 39.60 12.42
C ALA A 201 5.12 39.81 11.24
N GLN A 202 5.02 38.83 10.39
CA GLN A 202 4.13 38.80 9.23
C GLN A 202 3.16 37.62 9.34
N SER A 203 2.04 37.71 8.65
CA SER A 203 1.08 36.62 8.56
C SER A 203 0.69 36.34 7.13
N GLN A 204 0.45 35.07 6.83
CA GLN A 204 0.03 34.57 5.54
C GLN A 204 -1.05 33.51 5.71
N THR A 205 -1.99 33.47 4.78
CA THR A 205 -2.95 32.35 4.68
C THR A 205 -2.86 31.77 3.28
N ALA A 206 -2.58 30.48 3.20
CA ALA A 206 -2.64 29.73 1.95
C ALA A 206 -3.94 28.91 1.95
N HIS A 207 -4.68 28.99 0.85
CA HIS A 207 -5.86 28.19 0.62
C HIS A 207 -5.71 27.42 -0.68
N SER A 208 -5.69 26.09 -0.63
CA SER A 208 -5.56 25.23 -1.80
C SER A 208 -6.76 24.33 -2.00
N LEU A 209 -7.11 24.10 -3.26
CA LEU A 209 -8.20 23.26 -3.71
C LEU A 209 -7.66 22.23 -4.71
N THR A 210 -7.94 20.94 -4.46
CA THR A 210 -7.62 19.87 -5.38
C THR A 210 -8.88 19.11 -5.76
N ASN A 211 -9.08 18.92 -7.07
CA ASN A 211 -10.13 18.06 -7.61
C ASN A 211 -9.50 17.01 -8.53
N LYS A 212 -9.81 15.74 -8.28
CA LYS A 212 -9.36 14.63 -9.13
C LYS A 212 -10.55 13.77 -9.52
N ASP A 213 -10.53 13.30 -10.76
CA ASP A 213 -11.53 12.39 -11.32
C ASP A 213 -10.82 11.26 -12.06
N TYR A 214 -11.25 10.01 -11.83
CA TYR A 214 -10.66 8.81 -12.40
C TYR A 214 -11.74 7.92 -13.00
N HIS A 215 -11.48 7.41 -14.19
CA HIS A 215 -12.28 6.38 -14.85
C HIS A 215 -11.36 5.25 -15.29
N LEU A 216 -11.75 4.02 -15.02
CA LEU A 216 -11.08 2.82 -15.48
C LEU A 216 -12.12 1.86 -16.05
N LEU A 217 -11.81 1.32 -17.23
CA LEU A 217 -12.46 0.14 -17.80
C LEU A 217 -11.37 -0.89 -18.10
N ALA A 218 -11.55 -2.12 -17.65
CA ALA A 218 -10.60 -3.20 -17.90
C ALA A 218 -11.32 -4.52 -18.19
N SER A 219 -10.78 -5.31 -19.11
CA SER A 219 -11.29 -6.65 -19.45
C SER A 219 -10.15 -7.63 -19.54
N LYS A 220 -10.34 -8.83 -18.97
CA LYS A 220 -9.36 -9.92 -18.94
C LYS A 220 -10.01 -11.24 -19.33
N LEU A 221 -9.37 -11.98 -20.22
CA LEU A 221 -9.75 -13.33 -20.64
C LEU A 221 -8.57 -14.28 -20.41
N VAL A 222 -8.83 -15.40 -19.72
CA VAL A 222 -7.86 -16.49 -19.55
C VAL A 222 -8.48 -17.80 -20.05
N LEU A 223 -7.78 -18.47 -20.93
CA LEU A 223 -8.11 -19.78 -21.47
C LEU A 223 -7.08 -20.79 -20.96
N SER A 224 -7.53 -21.92 -20.37
CA SER A 224 -6.64 -22.96 -19.87
C SER A 224 -7.05 -24.31 -20.42
N TYR A 225 -6.07 -25.08 -20.92
CA TYR A 225 -6.29 -26.38 -21.55
C TYR A 225 -5.24 -27.39 -21.07
N PRO A 226 -5.66 -28.62 -20.68
CA PRO A 226 -4.72 -29.68 -20.36
C PRO A 226 -3.97 -30.09 -21.64
N LEU A 227 -2.64 -29.98 -21.64
CA LEU A 227 -1.78 -30.29 -22.78
C LEU A 227 -0.57 -31.09 -22.32
N SER A 228 -0.33 -32.22 -22.99
CA SER A 228 0.89 -33.06 -22.79
C SER A 228 1.20 -33.39 -21.32
N GLY A 229 0.17 -33.77 -20.53
CA GLY A 229 0.31 -34.11 -19.12
C GLY A 229 0.53 -32.90 -18.18
N GLY A 230 0.45 -31.68 -18.71
CA GLY A 230 0.46 -30.42 -17.98
C GLY A 230 -0.78 -29.57 -18.26
N ASN A 231 -0.73 -28.31 -17.88
CA ASN A 231 -1.78 -27.34 -18.14
C ASN A 231 -1.19 -26.10 -18.82
N LEU A 232 -1.71 -25.79 -20.02
CA LEU A 232 -1.37 -24.57 -20.76
C LEU A 232 -2.44 -23.52 -20.49
N SER A 233 -2.02 -22.29 -20.11
CA SER A 233 -2.89 -21.13 -19.97
C SER A 233 -2.43 -20.01 -20.88
N LEU A 234 -3.34 -19.49 -21.68
CA LEU A 234 -3.16 -18.31 -22.55
C LEU A 234 -4.16 -17.25 -22.10
N GLY A 235 -3.75 -16.00 -22.06
CA GLY A 235 -4.67 -14.93 -21.71
C GLY A 235 -4.27 -13.57 -22.26
N GLY A 236 -5.22 -12.66 -22.21
CA GLY A 236 -5.05 -11.25 -22.55
C GLY A 236 -5.82 -10.35 -21.60
N GLU A 237 -5.34 -9.13 -21.48
CA GLU A 237 -5.98 -8.08 -20.68
C GLU A 237 -5.82 -6.75 -21.39
N TYR A 238 -6.90 -5.99 -21.43
CA TYR A 238 -6.93 -4.61 -21.90
C TYR A 238 -7.48 -3.72 -20.79
N SER A 239 -6.86 -2.58 -20.56
CA SER A 239 -7.39 -1.55 -19.67
C SER A 239 -7.21 -0.16 -20.28
N ASN A 240 -8.17 0.71 -19.98
CA ASN A 240 -8.13 2.12 -20.32
C ASN A 240 -8.44 2.95 -19.09
N THR A 241 -7.53 3.88 -18.78
CA THR A 241 -7.63 4.79 -17.63
C THR A 241 -7.67 6.22 -18.13
N HIS A 242 -8.58 7.00 -17.58
CA HIS A 242 -8.66 8.43 -17.77
C HIS A 242 -8.62 9.12 -16.40
N ARG A 243 -7.70 10.06 -16.23
CA ARG A 243 -7.56 10.86 -15.01
C ARG A 243 -7.49 12.33 -15.33
N THR A 244 -8.23 13.15 -14.58
CA THR A 244 -8.04 14.60 -14.53
C THR A 244 -7.63 15.01 -13.12
N SER A 245 -6.83 16.07 -13.01
CA SER A 245 -6.41 16.66 -11.74
C SER A 245 -6.28 18.17 -11.90
N LYS A 246 -6.98 18.90 -11.02
CA LYS A 246 -6.90 20.36 -10.96
C LYS A 246 -6.46 20.75 -9.56
N TYR A 247 -5.45 21.63 -9.48
CA TYR A 247 -4.96 22.22 -8.25
C TYR A 247 -4.98 23.74 -8.40
N GLN A 248 -5.51 24.43 -7.40
CA GLN A 248 -5.56 25.88 -7.34
C GLN A 248 -5.10 26.35 -5.97
N VAL A 249 -4.39 27.46 -5.91
CA VAL A 249 -3.91 28.05 -4.66
C VAL A 249 -4.10 29.56 -4.62
N VAL A 250 -4.50 30.07 -3.46
CA VAL A 250 -4.63 31.49 -3.18
C VAL A 250 -3.79 31.82 -1.94
N PRO A 251 -2.89 32.82 -2.01
CA PRO A 251 -2.56 33.64 -3.15
C PRO A 251 -1.72 32.91 -4.21
N ILE A 252 -1.94 33.19 -5.47
CA ILE A 252 -1.31 32.53 -6.62
C ILE A 252 0.21 32.74 -6.71
N ASN A 253 0.76 33.71 -5.98
CA ASN A 253 2.20 33.94 -5.93
C ASN A 253 3.00 32.93 -5.13
N LEU A 254 2.33 32.01 -4.39
CA LEU A 254 2.99 30.91 -3.67
C LEU A 254 3.48 29.84 -4.66
N VAL A 255 2.56 29.27 -5.40
CA VAL A 255 2.81 28.32 -6.49
C VAL A 255 1.78 28.51 -7.60
N SER A 256 2.06 28.04 -8.80
CA SER A 256 1.13 28.14 -9.92
C SER A 256 0.01 27.08 -9.81
N ASP A 257 -1.16 27.42 -10.32
CA ASP A 257 -2.23 26.44 -10.52
C ASP A 257 -1.79 25.33 -11.48
N ASP A 258 -2.42 24.14 -11.36
CA ASP A 258 -2.20 23.01 -12.26
C ASP A 258 -3.55 22.48 -12.79
N ASP A 259 -3.59 22.13 -14.08
CA ASP A 259 -4.70 21.43 -14.74
C ASP A 259 -4.12 20.36 -15.65
N SER A 260 -4.08 19.13 -15.17
CA SER A 260 -3.47 18.01 -15.87
C SER A 260 -4.48 16.90 -16.17
N ARG A 261 -4.28 16.23 -17.31
CA ARG A 261 -5.04 15.06 -17.73
C ARG A 261 -4.11 13.97 -18.20
N ILE A 262 -4.34 12.74 -17.75
CA ILE A 262 -3.65 11.53 -18.17
C ILE A 262 -4.66 10.59 -18.83
N THR A 263 -4.31 10.04 -19.99
CA THR A 263 -4.98 8.88 -20.59
C THR A 263 -3.97 7.77 -20.78
N GLU A 264 -4.28 6.58 -20.28
CA GLU A 264 -3.40 5.42 -20.39
C GLU A 264 -4.18 4.21 -20.87
N SER A 265 -3.70 3.59 -21.95
CA SER A 265 -4.16 2.28 -22.41
C SER A 265 -3.07 1.26 -22.18
N MET A 266 -3.44 0.11 -21.61
CA MET A 266 -2.53 -1.03 -21.45
C MET A 266 -3.13 -2.25 -22.11
N THR A 267 -2.36 -2.89 -22.98
CA THR A 267 -2.67 -4.19 -23.56
C THR A 267 -1.63 -5.19 -23.12
N SER A 268 -2.06 -6.35 -22.64
CA SER A 268 -1.15 -7.43 -22.26
C SER A 268 -1.59 -8.78 -22.80
N SER A 269 -0.61 -9.65 -23.06
CA SER A 269 -0.81 -11.04 -23.39
C SER A 269 0.13 -11.89 -22.54
N PHE A 270 -0.29 -13.10 -22.18
CA PHE A 270 0.54 -14.01 -21.40
C PHE A 270 0.28 -15.47 -21.74
N LEU A 271 1.33 -16.27 -21.59
CA LEU A 271 1.33 -17.72 -21.74
C LEU A 271 1.99 -18.31 -20.50
N THR A 272 1.36 -19.35 -19.90
CA THR A 272 1.92 -20.11 -18.77
C THR A 272 1.72 -21.59 -19.04
N TYR A 273 2.77 -22.38 -18.80
CA TYR A 273 2.70 -23.84 -18.84
C TYR A 273 3.15 -24.39 -17.49
N SER A 274 2.35 -25.29 -16.92
CA SER A 274 2.68 -26.00 -15.67
C SER A 274 2.57 -27.51 -15.85
N ARG A 275 3.56 -28.25 -15.31
CA ARG A 275 3.60 -29.72 -15.39
C ARG A 275 4.34 -30.31 -14.21
N ASP A 276 3.83 -31.47 -13.74
CA ASP A 276 4.51 -32.31 -12.76
C ASP A 276 5.28 -33.44 -13.45
N PHE A 277 6.58 -33.56 -13.12
CA PHE A 277 7.49 -34.60 -13.56
C PHE A 277 7.85 -35.46 -12.33
N GLY A 278 6.97 -36.43 -11.99
CA GLY A 278 7.07 -37.14 -10.73
C GLY A 278 6.93 -36.21 -9.54
N ASN A 279 8.00 -36.05 -8.76
CA ASN A 279 8.01 -35.19 -7.60
C ASN A 279 8.42 -33.71 -7.93
N LEU A 280 8.89 -33.46 -9.14
CA LEU A 280 9.25 -32.11 -9.58
C LEU A 280 8.07 -31.43 -10.24
N SER A 281 7.63 -30.31 -9.69
CA SER A 281 6.64 -29.41 -10.31
C SER A 281 7.36 -28.24 -11.01
N LEU A 282 7.07 -28.06 -12.29
CA LEU A 282 7.58 -26.97 -13.14
C LEU A 282 6.42 -26.04 -13.51
N GLU A 283 6.62 -24.73 -13.36
CA GLU A 283 5.78 -23.70 -13.97
C GLU A 283 6.68 -22.69 -14.69
N ALA A 284 6.40 -22.45 -15.98
CA ALA A 284 7.10 -21.47 -16.80
C ALA A 284 6.08 -20.51 -17.44
N GLY A 285 6.36 -19.23 -17.40
CA GLY A 285 5.47 -18.18 -17.89
C GLY A 285 6.20 -17.08 -18.63
N MET A 286 5.48 -16.45 -19.55
CA MET A 286 5.92 -15.24 -20.25
C MET A 286 4.72 -14.30 -20.37
N ARG A 287 4.91 -13.04 -20.00
CA ARG A 287 3.93 -11.97 -20.18
C ARG A 287 4.56 -10.82 -20.95
N TYR A 288 3.81 -10.24 -21.87
CA TYR A 288 4.14 -9.00 -22.56
C TYR A 288 3.09 -7.96 -22.24
N GLU A 289 3.53 -6.75 -21.92
CA GLU A 289 2.65 -5.60 -21.68
C GLU A 289 3.10 -4.43 -22.55
N TYR A 290 2.15 -3.82 -23.25
CA TYR A 290 2.32 -2.60 -24.03
C TYR A 290 1.45 -1.50 -23.42
N ILE A 291 2.05 -0.33 -23.21
CA ILE A 291 1.41 0.85 -22.63
C ILE A 291 1.50 1.99 -23.63
N ASP A 292 0.38 2.70 -23.80
CA ASP A 292 0.27 4.00 -24.45
C ASP A 292 -0.20 5.02 -23.42
N PHE A 293 0.68 5.95 -23.04
CA PHE A 293 0.48 6.95 -22.01
C PHE A 293 0.55 8.34 -22.62
N ASN A 294 -0.55 9.10 -22.50
CA ASN A 294 -0.69 10.45 -23.04
C ASN A 294 -0.93 11.46 -21.92
N TYR A 295 -0.12 12.49 -21.87
CA TYR A 295 -0.17 13.57 -20.89
C TYR A 295 -0.62 14.88 -21.53
N TYR A 296 -1.50 15.58 -20.82
CA TYR A 296 -2.01 16.88 -21.25
C TYR A 296 -1.92 17.88 -20.08
N GLU A 297 -1.55 19.12 -20.39
CA GLU A 297 -1.48 20.22 -19.44
C GLU A 297 -2.29 21.39 -19.98
N TYR A 298 -3.25 21.90 -19.20
CA TYR A 298 -4.23 22.91 -19.64
C TYR A 298 -4.90 22.57 -20.97
N GLY A 299 -5.26 21.29 -21.14
CA GLY A 299 -5.87 20.76 -22.36
C GLY A 299 -4.94 20.53 -23.55
N LYS A 300 -3.67 20.99 -23.48
CA LYS A 300 -2.67 20.85 -24.53
C LYS A 300 -1.90 19.52 -24.37
N TYR A 301 -1.77 18.77 -25.47
CA TYR A 301 -0.96 17.54 -25.50
C TYR A 301 0.54 17.85 -25.30
N MET A 302 1.19 17.10 -24.41
CA MET A 302 2.58 17.28 -24.03
C MET A 302 3.43 16.09 -24.52
N PRO A 303 4.04 16.18 -25.71
CA PRO A 303 4.75 15.05 -26.32
C PRO A 303 5.98 14.60 -25.53
N GLY A 304 6.67 15.53 -24.83
CA GLY A 304 7.84 15.19 -24.01
C GLY A 304 7.51 14.38 -22.76
N GLN A 305 6.28 14.41 -22.27
CA GLN A 305 5.79 13.70 -21.08
C GLN A 305 4.97 12.46 -21.46
N SER A 306 4.54 12.37 -22.73
CA SER A 306 3.82 11.24 -23.28
C SER A 306 4.80 10.16 -23.74
N LYS A 307 4.41 8.88 -23.60
CA LYS A 307 5.30 7.75 -23.93
C LYS A 307 4.52 6.49 -24.24
N SER A 308 5.06 5.68 -25.17
CA SER A 308 4.57 4.34 -25.45
C SER A 308 5.73 3.36 -25.33
N TYR A 309 5.52 2.24 -24.66
CA TYR A 309 6.59 1.26 -24.43
C TYR A 309 6.03 -0.13 -24.14
N GLY A 310 6.85 -1.15 -24.39
CA GLY A 310 6.52 -2.54 -24.11
C GLY A 310 7.59 -3.24 -23.28
N ASN A 311 7.18 -4.15 -22.41
CA ASN A 311 8.06 -4.92 -21.54
C ASN A 311 7.69 -6.40 -21.53
N TRP A 312 8.72 -7.26 -21.40
CA TRP A 312 8.59 -8.69 -21.23
C TRP A 312 8.86 -9.09 -19.78
N PHE A 313 8.02 -10.00 -19.28
CA PHE A 313 8.05 -10.49 -17.91
C PHE A 313 8.13 -12.01 -17.89
N PRO A 314 9.34 -12.61 -18.00
CA PRO A 314 9.52 -14.04 -17.82
C PRO A 314 9.36 -14.45 -16.36
N SER A 315 8.84 -15.67 -16.15
CA SER A 315 8.77 -16.33 -14.86
C SER A 315 9.06 -17.82 -14.97
N LEU A 316 9.71 -18.38 -13.94
CA LEU A 316 10.02 -19.80 -13.84
C LEU A 316 9.91 -20.21 -12.37
N SER A 317 9.25 -21.32 -12.09
CA SER A 317 9.20 -21.91 -10.74
C SER A 317 9.44 -23.40 -10.82
N LEU A 318 10.34 -23.88 -9.98
CA LEU A 318 10.67 -25.29 -9.77
C LEU A 318 10.41 -25.61 -8.31
N SER A 319 9.57 -26.60 -8.04
CA SER A 319 9.23 -27.03 -6.69
C SER A 319 9.34 -28.54 -6.57
N MET A 320 10.00 -29.03 -5.52
CA MET A 320 10.11 -30.47 -5.28
C MET A 320 10.26 -30.80 -3.79
N PRO A 321 9.69 -31.92 -3.31
CA PRO A 321 10.02 -32.46 -2.01
C PRO A 321 11.35 -33.23 -2.06
N VAL A 322 12.24 -32.97 -1.09
CA VAL A 322 13.44 -33.75 -0.82
C VAL A 322 13.32 -34.38 0.55
N GLY A 323 12.91 -35.64 0.58
CA GLY A 323 12.52 -36.30 1.82
C GLY A 323 11.29 -35.65 2.45
N LYS A 324 11.46 -35.02 3.63
CA LYS A 324 10.39 -34.28 4.36
C LYS A 324 10.46 -32.75 4.15
N VAL A 325 11.41 -32.30 3.36
CA VAL A 325 11.63 -30.86 3.08
C VAL A 325 10.96 -30.54 1.76
N GLN A 326 10.13 -29.48 1.72
CA GLN A 326 9.64 -28.88 0.50
C GLN A 326 10.60 -27.78 0.09
N MET A 327 11.02 -27.78 -1.17
CA MET A 327 11.95 -26.77 -1.72
C MET A 327 11.34 -26.16 -2.96
N GLN A 328 11.51 -24.84 -3.10
CA GLN A 328 11.11 -24.10 -4.29
C GLN A 328 12.20 -23.12 -4.68
N LEU A 329 12.52 -23.08 -5.97
CA LEU A 329 13.33 -22.04 -6.58
C LEU A 329 12.48 -21.35 -7.65
N SER A 330 12.37 -20.02 -7.57
CA SER A 330 11.60 -19.27 -8.55
C SER A 330 12.34 -18.02 -9.02
N TYR A 331 12.12 -17.69 -10.29
CA TYR A 331 12.56 -16.46 -10.92
C TYR A 331 11.33 -15.71 -11.46
N ALA A 332 11.26 -14.42 -11.19
CA ALA A 332 10.22 -13.55 -11.76
C ALA A 332 10.78 -12.18 -12.08
N THR A 333 10.23 -11.53 -13.10
CA THR A 333 10.45 -10.12 -13.37
C THR A 333 9.17 -9.37 -13.00
N ASP A 334 9.29 -8.40 -12.10
CA ASP A 334 8.19 -7.55 -11.63
C ASP A 334 8.38 -6.11 -12.10
N ILE A 335 7.29 -5.38 -12.19
CA ILE A 335 7.28 -3.95 -12.51
C ILE A 335 6.50 -3.19 -11.43
N ASP A 336 7.08 -2.09 -10.95
CA ASP A 336 6.39 -1.10 -10.14
C ASP A 336 6.25 0.20 -10.95
N ARG A 337 4.98 0.59 -11.21
CA ARG A 337 4.66 1.77 -12.01
C ARG A 337 4.41 2.95 -11.09
N PRO A 338 4.88 4.16 -11.46
CA PRO A 338 4.58 5.36 -10.65
C PRO A 338 3.07 5.52 -10.48
N SER A 339 2.65 5.90 -9.27
CA SER A 339 1.26 6.33 -9.05
C SER A 339 0.93 7.52 -9.96
N TYR A 340 -0.33 7.69 -10.33
CA TYR A 340 -0.73 8.84 -11.15
C TYR A 340 -0.48 10.18 -10.44
N ASN A 341 -0.44 10.20 -9.10
CA ASN A 341 -0.05 11.39 -8.34
C ASN A 341 1.43 11.74 -8.51
N TYR A 342 2.31 10.75 -8.62
CA TYR A 342 3.73 10.96 -8.89
C TYR A 342 4.01 11.49 -10.30
N LEU A 343 3.08 11.33 -11.23
CA LEU A 343 3.21 11.78 -12.62
C LEU A 343 2.64 13.19 -12.87
N ARG A 344 2.20 13.93 -11.84
CA ARG A 344 1.76 15.32 -11.98
C ARG A 344 2.95 16.24 -12.26
N SER A 345 2.72 17.38 -12.92
CA SER A 345 3.70 18.44 -13.12
C SER A 345 3.55 19.59 -12.10
N GLY A 346 2.34 19.74 -11.54
CA GLY A 346 2.00 20.84 -10.64
C GLY A 346 2.73 20.74 -9.29
N ILE A 347 3.06 21.92 -8.74
CA ILE A 347 3.66 22.07 -7.41
C ILE A 347 2.54 22.34 -6.41
N GLN A 348 2.50 21.59 -5.32
CA GLN A 348 1.58 21.78 -4.19
C GLN A 348 2.31 22.47 -3.05
N TYR A 349 1.60 23.38 -2.40
CA TYR A 349 2.04 24.07 -1.19
C TYR A 349 1.60 23.29 0.04
N ASP A 350 2.54 22.79 0.83
CA ASP A 350 2.24 22.13 2.11
C ASP A 350 2.35 23.13 3.26
N ASN A 351 3.47 23.83 3.33
CA ASN A 351 3.76 24.88 4.29
C ASN A 351 4.89 25.78 3.75
N ARG A 352 5.25 26.84 4.49
CA ARG A 352 6.26 27.82 4.10
C ARG A 352 7.62 27.21 3.70
N TYR A 353 7.97 26.05 4.23
CA TYR A 353 9.29 25.43 4.05
C TYR A 353 9.29 24.16 3.23
N THR A 354 8.10 23.64 2.90
CA THR A 354 7.97 22.37 2.18
C THR A 354 6.93 22.47 1.09
N TYR A 355 7.36 22.21 -0.13
CA TYR A 355 6.51 22.09 -1.32
C TYR A 355 6.66 20.70 -1.89
N GLU A 356 5.65 20.21 -2.56
CA GLU A 356 5.67 18.92 -3.22
C GLU A 356 5.35 19.03 -4.70
N THR A 357 6.03 18.22 -5.52
CA THR A 357 5.68 18.05 -6.93
C THR A 357 5.71 16.58 -7.33
N GLY A 358 5.10 16.27 -8.46
CA GLY A 358 5.34 15.01 -9.13
C GLY A 358 6.49 15.12 -10.14
N ASN A 359 6.61 14.08 -10.97
CA ASN A 359 7.58 14.03 -12.06
C ASN A 359 7.00 13.21 -13.22
N PRO A 360 6.44 13.84 -14.26
CA PRO A 360 5.84 13.14 -15.39
C PRO A 360 6.86 12.34 -16.24
N PHE A 361 8.17 12.58 -16.02
CA PHE A 361 9.25 11.84 -16.69
C PHE A 361 9.65 10.54 -15.98
N LEU A 362 9.04 10.21 -14.84
CA LEU A 362 9.30 8.95 -14.15
C LEU A 362 9.08 7.75 -15.07
N VAL A 363 10.02 6.82 -15.04
CA VAL A 363 9.88 5.50 -15.64
C VAL A 363 9.61 4.45 -14.57
N SER A 364 9.03 3.34 -14.96
CA SER A 364 8.71 2.25 -14.05
C SER A 364 9.96 1.58 -13.51
N GLU A 365 9.94 1.24 -12.24
CA GLU A 365 10.94 0.39 -11.59
C GLU A 365 10.74 -1.05 -12.04
N ILE A 366 11.81 -1.74 -12.43
CA ILE A 366 11.79 -3.14 -12.85
C ILE A 366 12.73 -3.94 -11.94
N SER A 367 12.17 -4.97 -11.30
CA SER A 367 12.90 -5.87 -10.39
C SER A 367 12.96 -7.28 -10.97
N LYS A 368 14.16 -7.85 -11.03
CA LYS A 368 14.42 -9.25 -11.37
C LYS A 368 14.72 -9.98 -10.08
N ASN A 369 13.84 -10.90 -9.72
CA ASN A 369 13.85 -11.58 -8.43
C ASN A 369 14.18 -13.05 -8.59
N LEU A 370 15.15 -13.54 -7.82
CA LEU A 370 15.42 -14.96 -7.62
C LEU A 370 15.09 -15.30 -6.17
N ASN A 371 14.06 -16.15 -5.98
CA ASN A 371 13.60 -16.56 -4.67
C ASN A 371 13.88 -18.04 -4.45
N TYR A 372 14.38 -18.39 -3.25
CA TYR A 372 14.53 -19.74 -2.76
C TYR A 372 13.74 -19.92 -1.48
N GLU A 373 12.86 -20.91 -1.44
CA GLU A 373 12.04 -21.24 -0.27
C GLU A 373 12.29 -22.69 0.15
N LEU A 374 12.36 -22.90 1.46
CA LEU A 374 12.47 -24.19 2.11
C LEU A 374 11.46 -24.30 3.24
N ALA A 375 10.64 -25.35 3.25
CA ALA A 375 9.70 -25.63 4.32
C ALA A 375 9.89 -27.03 4.90
N TYR A 376 10.06 -27.12 6.22
CA TYR A 376 10.17 -28.38 6.96
C TYR A 376 9.38 -28.33 8.25
N LYS A 377 8.25 -29.05 8.30
CA LYS A 377 7.36 -29.07 9.48
C LYS A 377 7.00 -27.64 9.96
N TRP A 378 7.57 -27.20 11.06
CA TRP A 378 7.36 -25.91 11.72
C TRP A 378 8.41 -24.86 11.35
N LEU A 379 9.36 -25.18 10.47
CA LEU A 379 10.42 -24.29 9.97
C LEU A 379 10.12 -23.91 8.52
N THR A 380 10.14 -22.60 8.23
CA THR A 380 10.22 -22.09 6.86
C THR A 380 11.43 -21.16 6.75
N PHE A 381 12.20 -21.31 5.68
CA PHE A 381 13.27 -20.40 5.28
C PHE A 381 12.94 -19.84 3.91
N ASP A 382 13.12 -18.53 3.75
CA ASP A 382 12.94 -17.83 2.50
C ASP A 382 14.14 -16.91 2.25
N MET A 383 14.62 -16.84 1.01
CA MET A 383 15.68 -15.95 0.59
C MET A 383 15.40 -15.39 -0.80
N THR A 384 15.37 -14.08 -0.92
CA THR A 384 15.17 -13.38 -2.19
C THR A 384 16.39 -12.51 -2.52
N TYR A 385 16.93 -12.69 -3.71
CA TYR A 385 17.86 -11.76 -4.34
C TYR A 385 17.11 -10.96 -5.40
N SER A 386 17.25 -9.65 -5.37
CA SER A 386 16.60 -8.73 -6.31
C SER A 386 17.63 -7.82 -6.96
N HIS A 387 17.55 -7.67 -8.29
CA HIS A 387 18.19 -6.60 -9.04
C HIS A 387 17.13 -5.63 -9.54
N THR A 388 17.14 -4.40 -9.01
CA THR A 388 16.13 -3.37 -9.29
C THR A 388 16.73 -2.25 -10.13
N SER A 389 16.09 -1.94 -11.25
CA SER A 389 16.47 -0.86 -12.18
C SER A 389 15.47 0.29 -12.09
N HIS A 390 15.94 1.53 -12.30
CA HIS A 390 15.14 2.75 -12.25
C HIS A 390 14.41 2.93 -10.90
N THR A 391 15.12 2.66 -9.80
CA THR A 391 14.58 2.73 -8.44
C THR A 391 13.84 4.03 -8.20
N MET A 392 12.54 3.96 -7.90
CA MET A 392 11.76 5.13 -7.56
C MET A 392 12.00 5.51 -6.10
N MET A 393 12.41 6.74 -5.86
CA MET A 393 12.63 7.29 -4.52
C MET A 393 12.26 8.77 -4.47
N SER A 394 11.97 9.26 -3.28
CA SER A 394 11.79 10.69 -3.07
C SER A 394 13.16 11.38 -3.05
N ASN A 395 13.23 12.54 -3.67
CA ASN A 395 14.35 13.48 -3.60
C ASN A 395 13.84 14.82 -3.11
N MET A 396 14.69 15.61 -2.49
CA MET A 396 14.36 16.97 -2.05
C MET A 396 15.38 17.94 -2.61
N GLU A 397 14.88 18.94 -3.34
CA GLU A 397 15.65 20.00 -3.98
C GLU A 397 15.34 21.35 -3.32
N THR A 398 16.13 22.41 -3.58
CA THR A 398 15.76 23.78 -3.22
C THR A 398 14.71 24.32 -4.19
N TYR A 399 13.76 25.09 -3.71
CA TYR A 399 12.75 25.71 -4.56
C TYR A 399 13.16 27.15 -4.90
N LYS A 400 13.28 27.45 -6.22
CA LYS A 400 13.68 28.79 -6.74
C LYS A 400 14.94 29.35 -6.03
N ASP A 401 15.94 28.51 -5.85
CA ASP A 401 17.20 28.85 -5.19
C ASP A 401 17.07 29.35 -3.73
N ASN A 402 15.91 29.13 -3.10
CA ASN A 402 15.72 29.42 -1.68
C ASN A 402 16.10 28.18 -0.84
N PRO A 403 17.23 28.22 -0.09
CA PRO A 403 17.69 27.08 0.69
C PRO A 403 16.78 26.69 1.85
N ALA A 404 15.94 27.61 2.33
CA ALA A 404 14.98 27.34 3.39
C ALA A 404 13.79 26.50 2.91
N ILE A 405 13.48 26.48 1.59
CA ILE A 405 12.34 25.76 1.03
C ILE A 405 12.81 24.44 0.40
N GLY A 406 12.26 23.32 0.88
CA GLY A 406 12.44 21.99 0.30
C GLY A 406 11.33 21.68 -0.71
N LEU A 407 11.70 21.35 -1.95
CA LEU A 407 10.79 20.81 -2.96
C LEU A 407 10.93 19.28 -3.00
N LEU A 408 9.97 18.58 -2.42
CA LEU A 408 9.91 17.12 -2.45
C LEU A 408 9.41 16.64 -3.82
N LYS A 409 10.16 15.72 -4.44
CA LYS A 409 9.93 15.26 -5.81
C LYS A 409 10.31 13.79 -5.95
N PRO A 410 9.47 12.94 -6.57
CA PRO A 410 9.85 11.58 -6.91
C PRO A 410 10.82 11.56 -8.09
N VAL A 411 11.87 10.73 -7.99
CA VAL A 411 12.90 10.57 -9.03
C VAL A 411 13.21 9.09 -9.27
N ASN A 412 13.80 8.78 -10.44
CA ASN A 412 14.41 7.48 -10.66
C ASN A 412 15.89 7.54 -10.29
N GLY A 413 16.29 6.71 -9.34
CA GLY A 413 17.68 6.50 -8.95
C GLY A 413 18.38 5.44 -9.78
N LYS A 414 19.63 5.14 -9.39
CA LYS A 414 20.44 4.09 -10.00
C LYS A 414 19.86 2.70 -9.74
N ALA A 415 20.26 1.73 -10.56
CA ALA A 415 20.01 0.33 -10.28
C ALA A 415 20.78 -0.10 -9.02
N TYR A 416 20.17 -1.00 -8.24
CA TYR A 416 20.81 -1.56 -7.05
C TYR A 416 20.44 -3.03 -6.86
N ASN A 417 21.22 -3.72 -6.03
CA ASN A 417 20.97 -5.08 -5.61
C ASN A 417 20.46 -5.09 -4.19
N HIS A 418 19.61 -6.06 -3.90
CA HIS A 418 19.01 -6.26 -2.58
C HIS A 418 18.92 -7.75 -2.29
N VAL A 419 19.24 -8.15 -1.06
CA VAL A 419 19.03 -9.51 -0.54
C VAL A 419 18.19 -9.40 0.71
N GLU A 420 17.15 -10.21 0.77
CA GLU A 420 16.35 -10.42 1.97
C GLU A 420 16.33 -11.91 2.29
N ALA A 421 16.55 -12.27 3.55
CA ALA A 421 16.42 -13.64 4.04
C ALA A 421 15.59 -13.66 5.31
N SER A 422 14.70 -14.65 5.43
CA SER A 422 13.88 -14.84 6.62
C SER A 422 13.81 -16.29 7.06
N VAL A 423 13.72 -16.47 8.37
CA VAL A 423 13.43 -17.76 9.02
C VAL A 423 12.17 -17.59 9.85
N ASN A 424 11.22 -18.49 9.67
CA ASN A 424 10.01 -18.54 10.45
C ASN A 424 9.88 -19.90 11.16
N LEU A 425 9.68 -19.86 12.49
CA LEU A 425 9.55 -21.02 13.37
C LEU A 425 8.19 -20.99 14.04
N CYS A 426 7.33 -21.98 13.76
CA CYS A 426 5.96 -22.08 14.30
C CYS A 426 5.70 -23.45 14.99
N PRO A 427 6.45 -23.83 16.02
CA PRO A 427 6.20 -25.08 16.77
C PRO A 427 4.92 -24.96 17.63
N SER A 428 4.47 -26.10 18.14
CA SER A 428 3.33 -26.19 19.08
C SER A 428 3.73 -26.98 20.32
N PHE A 429 3.49 -26.40 21.50
CA PHE A 429 3.80 -27.01 22.80
C PHE A 429 2.56 -26.97 23.71
N GLY A 430 1.65 -27.96 23.51
CA GLY A 430 0.41 -28.03 24.26
C GLY A 430 -0.47 -26.78 24.04
N ILE A 431 -0.64 -25.97 25.08
CA ILE A 431 -1.41 -24.72 25.00
C ILE A 431 -0.63 -23.56 24.40
N TRP A 432 0.68 -23.65 24.29
CA TRP A 432 1.56 -22.59 23.79
C TRP A 432 1.94 -22.82 22.33
N HIS A 433 1.61 -21.87 21.49
CA HIS A 433 1.87 -21.83 20.05
C HIS A 433 2.69 -20.61 19.71
N PRO A 434 4.03 -20.64 19.90
CA PRO A 434 4.89 -19.55 19.51
C PRO A 434 5.06 -19.47 18.00
N SER A 435 5.27 -18.26 17.49
CA SER A 435 5.74 -17.99 16.15
C SER A 435 6.88 -16.97 16.25
N PHE A 436 8.06 -17.38 15.81
CA PHE A 436 9.23 -16.53 15.75
C PHE A 436 9.65 -16.33 14.31
N THR A 437 9.74 -15.08 13.87
CA THR A 437 10.25 -14.71 12.55
C THR A 437 11.46 -13.81 12.72
N ALA A 438 12.56 -14.16 12.08
CA ALA A 438 13.74 -13.32 11.96
C ALA A 438 13.98 -13.05 10.47
N SER A 439 13.98 -11.77 10.08
CA SER A 439 14.28 -11.33 8.71
C SER A 439 15.48 -10.39 8.73
N VAL A 440 16.33 -10.49 7.71
CA VAL A 440 17.44 -9.57 7.49
C VAL A 440 17.43 -9.12 6.04
N ALA A 441 17.53 -7.80 5.83
CA ALA A 441 17.62 -7.18 4.52
C ALA A 441 18.95 -6.44 4.37
N LYS A 442 19.60 -6.59 3.22
CA LYS A 442 20.82 -5.88 2.84
C LYS A 442 20.69 -5.38 1.42
N GLN A 443 20.99 -4.11 1.24
CA GLN A 443 21.02 -3.46 -0.07
C GLN A 443 22.44 -3.00 -0.44
N TRP A 444 22.68 -2.75 -1.73
CA TRP A 444 23.89 -2.14 -2.29
C TRP A 444 23.45 -1.02 -3.24
N LEU A 445 23.00 0.09 -2.66
CA LEU A 445 22.57 1.28 -3.38
C LEU A 445 23.74 2.29 -3.44
N ASP A 446 24.18 2.63 -4.64
CA ASP A 446 25.18 3.69 -4.85
C ASP A 446 24.49 5.07 -4.86
N MET A 447 24.43 5.70 -3.71
CA MET A 447 23.83 7.02 -3.52
C MET A 447 24.75 7.91 -2.68
N ASP A 448 24.91 9.17 -3.10
CA ASP A 448 25.63 10.17 -2.32
C ASP A 448 24.81 10.61 -1.09
N ALA A 449 25.52 10.95 -0.03
CA ALA A 449 25.04 11.61 1.17
C ALA A 449 25.95 12.81 1.47
N HIS A 450 25.60 13.67 2.41
CA HIS A 450 26.39 14.84 2.75
C HIS A 450 27.85 14.46 3.10
N ASP A 451 28.04 13.43 3.93
CA ASP A 451 29.34 12.96 4.40
C ASP A 451 29.94 11.85 3.52
N GLY A 452 29.61 11.79 2.21
CA GLY A 452 30.12 10.81 1.27
C GLY A 452 29.05 9.96 0.62
N LYS A 453 28.98 8.67 0.96
CA LYS A 453 27.97 7.70 0.46
C LYS A 453 27.15 7.14 1.59
N ILE A 454 25.88 6.78 1.31
CA ILE A 454 25.08 6.02 2.28
C ILE A 454 25.77 4.70 2.63
N SER A 455 25.74 4.31 3.91
CA SER A 455 26.49 3.14 4.40
C SER A 455 25.85 1.79 4.05
N ASN A 456 24.56 1.79 3.62
CA ASN A 456 23.82 0.57 3.30
C ASN A 456 23.85 -0.49 4.42
N ASN A 457 23.85 -0.08 5.69
CA ASN A 457 23.84 -1.02 6.82
C ASN A 457 22.61 -1.94 6.73
N PRO A 458 22.79 -3.26 6.94
CA PRO A 458 21.66 -4.18 6.93
C PRO A 458 20.67 -3.84 8.03
N MET A 459 19.40 -4.13 7.76
CA MET A 459 18.32 -4.00 8.73
C MET A 459 17.76 -5.39 9.05
N ALA A 460 17.57 -5.69 10.33
CA ALA A 460 16.93 -6.93 10.75
C ALA A 460 15.64 -6.64 11.51
N VAL A 461 14.64 -7.50 11.31
CA VAL A 461 13.35 -7.47 12.01
C VAL A 461 13.13 -8.81 12.70
N PHE A 462 12.85 -8.77 13.99
CA PHE A 462 12.50 -9.93 14.80
C PHE A 462 11.07 -9.79 15.29
N ASN A 463 10.21 -10.74 14.92
CA ASN A 463 8.84 -10.82 15.41
C ASN A 463 8.68 -12.06 16.25
N PHE A 464 8.18 -11.91 17.46
CA PHE A 464 7.91 -13.02 18.37
C PHE A 464 6.46 -12.95 18.85
N ASN A 465 5.62 -13.83 18.31
CA ASN A 465 4.21 -13.93 18.66
C ASN A 465 4.00 -15.16 19.54
N ASN A 466 3.45 -14.96 20.72
CA ASN A 466 3.14 -16.03 21.67
C ASN A 466 1.62 -16.15 21.80
N THR A 467 1.06 -17.27 21.35
CA THR A 467 -0.35 -17.56 21.51
C THR A 467 -0.53 -18.69 22.52
N PHE A 468 -1.33 -18.42 23.55
CA PHE A 468 -1.68 -19.39 24.59
C PHE A 468 -3.16 -19.73 24.48
N ASN A 469 -3.46 -20.96 24.02
CA ASN A 469 -4.82 -21.48 23.90
C ASN A 469 -5.24 -22.14 25.21
N THR A 470 -5.72 -21.35 26.17
CA THR A 470 -6.20 -21.87 27.44
C THR A 470 -7.69 -22.28 27.34
N LYS A 471 -8.17 -23.06 28.30
CA LYS A 471 -9.62 -23.36 28.41
C LYS A 471 -10.48 -22.13 28.64
N LEU A 472 -9.89 -21.07 29.23
CA LEU A 472 -10.61 -19.86 29.59
C LEU A 472 -10.69 -18.87 28.44
N ALA A 473 -9.56 -18.59 27.79
CA ALA A 473 -9.41 -17.64 26.70
C ALA A 473 -8.14 -17.92 25.89
N MET A 474 -8.05 -17.37 24.70
CA MET A 474 -6.80 -17.30 23.92
C MET A 474 -6.11 -15.97 24.26
N LEU A 475 -4.89 -16.06 24.73
CA LEU A 475 -4.01 -14.92 24.97
C LEU A 475 -2.99 -14.86 23.85
N THR A 476 -2.75 -13.68 23.28
CA THR A 476 -1.68 -13.47 22.29
C THR A 476 -0.83 -12.28 22.73
N TRP A 477 0.47 -12.49 22.81
CA TRP A 477 1.46 -11.46 23.08
C TRP A 477 2.41 -11.38 21.90
N MET A 478 2.43 -10.22 21.25
CA MET A 478 3.18 -9.94 20.03
C MET A 478 4.26 -8.92 20.32
N MET A 479 5.50 -9.24 19.95
CA MET A 479 6.66 -8.37 20.08
C MET A 479 7.31 -8.21 18.71
N SER A 480 7.73 -7.00 18.37
CA SER A 480 8.47 -6.68 17.17
C SER A 480 9.68 -5.81 17.52
N TYR A 481 10.86 -6.22 17.08
CA TYR A 481 12.10 -5.46 17.24
C TYR A 481 12.75 -5.27 15.88
N THR A 482 13.00 -4.00 15.51
CA THR A 482 13.69 -3.63 14.26
C THR A 482 15.03 -2.98 14.62
N THR A 483 16.11 -3.47 14.03
CA THR A 483 17.45 -2.89 14.23
C THR A 483 17.60 -1.60 13.42
N LYS A 484 18.67 -0.85 13.67
CA LYS A 484 19.13 0.20 12.75
C LYS A 484 19.41 -0.42 11.38
N GLY A 485 19.21 0.36 10.30
CA GLY A 485 19.52 -0.09 8.96
C GLY A 485 18.90 0.78 7.89
N TYR A 486 19.26 0.50 6.64
CA TYR A 486 18.79 1.24 5.48
C TYR A 486 17.73 0.48 4.70
N GLU A 487 16.72 1.23 4.26
CA GLU A 487 15.81 0.86 3.18
C GLU A 487 15.82 1.98 2.14
N ARG A 488 16.39 1.74 0.97
CA ARG A 488 16.69 2.75 -0.06
C ARG A 488 17.49 3.92 0.55
N ASN A 489 17.01 5.14 0.46
CA ASN A 489 17.65 6.33 1.02
C ASN A 489 17.18 6.69 2.45
N ILE A 490 16.36 5.83 3.06
CA ILE A 490 15.85 6.01 4.42
C ILE A 490 16.70 5.18 5.38
N PHE A 491 17.15 5.80 6.47
CA PHE A 491 17.91 5.18 7.53
C PHE A 491 17.14 5.18 8.84
N LEU A 492 16.83 4.01 9.38
CA LEU A 492 16.37 3.86 10.75
C LEU A 492 17.60 3.99 11.69
N TYR A 493 17.83 5.17 12.28
CA TYR A 493 19.06 5.45 13.02
C TYR A 493 19.02 5.02 14.51
N LYS A 494 17.85 4.64 15.05
CA LYS A 494 17.69 3.96 16.33
C LYS A 494 16.83 2.71 16.14
N PRO A 495 17.06 1.65 16.94
CA PRO A 495 16.19 0.48 16.88
C PRO A 495 14.79 0.83 17.40
N LYS A 496 13.80 0.09 16.88
CA LYS A 496 12.39 0.24 17.22
C LYS A 496 11.90 -1.03 17.90
N PHE A 497 11.22 -0.89 19.05
CA PHE A 497 10.53 -1.98 19.73
C PHE A 497 9.05 -1.64 19.88
N CYS A 498 8.18 -2.58 19.53
CA CYS A 498 6.73 -2.47 19.65
C CYS A 498 6.17 -3.74 20.25
N THR A 499 5.17 -3.64 21.13
CA THR A 499 4.51 -4.81 21.71
C THR A 499 3.01 -4.62 21.84
N ASN A 500 2.27 -5.68 21.48
CA ASN A 500 0.81 -5.70 21.53
C ASN A 500 0.35 -6.91 22.33
N VAL A 501 -0.80 -6.78 22.98
CA VAL A 501 -1.44 -7.87 23.74
C VAL A 501 -2.89 -8.01 23.33
N SER A 502 -3.35 -9.25 23.19
CA SER A 502 -4.74 -9.55 22.83
C SER A 502 -5.29 -10.68 23.70
N VAL A 503 -6.54 -10.52 24.12
CA VAL A 503 -7.34 -11.54 24.80
C VAL A 503 -8.57 -11.81 23.94
N TYR A 504 -8.76 -13.05 23.52
CA TYR A 504 -9.91 -13.48 22.72
C TYR A 504 -10.68 -14.58 23.45
N LYS A 505 -12.01 -14.47 23.45
CA LYS A 505 -12.93 -15.48 23.95
C LYS A 505 -14.14 -15.62 23.04
N SER A 506 -14.48 -16.86 22.70
CA SER A 506 -15.72 -17.20 22.00
C SER A 506 -16.72 -17.90 22.90
N PHE A 507 -18.00 -17.72 22.56
CA PHE A 507 -19.15 -18.26 23.25
C PHE A 507 -20.16 -18.81 22.21
N LEU A 508 -21.21 -19.50 22.66
CA LEU A 508 -22.30 -19.98 21.82
C LEU A 508 -21.82 -20.83 20.62
N LYS A 509 -20.87 -21.74 20.86
CA LYS A 509 -20.24 -22.56 19.80
C LYS A 509 -19.62 -21.69 18.70
N ASP A 510 -18.80 -20.72 19.10
CA ASP A 510 -18.05 -19.76 18.26
C ASP A 510 -18.91 -18.78 17.48
N ARG A 511 -20.20 -18.65 17.82
CA ARG A 511 -21.10 -17.65 17.20
C ARG A 511 -20.86 -16.25 17.73
N LEU A 512 -20.63 -16.09 19.05
CA LEU A 512 -20.34 -14.81 19.70
C LEU A 512 -18.89 -14.79 20.16
N SER A 513 -18.15 -13.75 19.82
CA SER A 513 -16.76 -13.58 20.30
C SER A 513 -16.47 -12.15 20.74
N PHE A 514 -15.58 -12.06 21.72
CA PHE A 514 -15.02 -10.82 22.24
C PHE A 514 -13.53 -10.85 22.07
N GLN A 515 -12.94 -9.73 21.70
CA GLN A 515 -11.49 -9.53 21.63
C GLN A 515 -11.15 -8.18 22.23
N LEU A 516 -10.36 -8.20 23.29
CA LEU A 516 -9.67 -7.02 23.80
C LEU A 516 -8.28 -6.98 23.18
N PHE A 517 -7.88 -5.84 22.63
CA PHE A 517 -6.57 -5.67 22.03
C PHE A 517 -5.94 -4.37 22.52
N VAL A 518 -4.69 -4.45 23.00
CA VAL A 518 -3.88 -3.31 23.40
C VAL A 518 -2.75 -3.15 22.38
N TYR A 519 -2.74 -2.02 21.70
CA TYR A 519 -1.74 -1.66 20.70
C TYR A 519 -0.63 -0.85 21.37
N ASP A 520 0.61 -1.20 21.05
CA ASP A 520 1.81 -0.48 21.45
C ASP A 520 1.85 -0.15 22.95
N LEU A 521 1.81 -1.23 23.77
CA LEU A 521 1.62 -1.17 25.23
C LEU A 521 2.58 -0.22 25.95
N PHE A 522 3.81 -0.03 25.45
CA PHE A 522 4.82 0.81 26.09
C PHE A 522 5.08 2.14 25.34
N GLY A 523 4.40 2.34 24.22
CA GLY A 523 4.71 3.44 23.30
C GLY A 523 6.10 3.28 22.68
N HIS A 524 6.29 3.81 21.49
CA HIS A 524 7.60 3.88 20.87
C HIS A 524 7.78 5.17 20.08
N ILE A 525 9.03 5.55 19.86
CA ILE A 525 9.40 6.63 18.96
C ILE A 525 10.07 6.00 17.74
N SER A 526 9.61 6.38 16.56
CA SER A 526 10.25 5.98 15.29
C SER A 526 11.28 7.04 14.90
N HIS A 527 12.53 6.63 14.77
CA HIS A 527 13.66 7.51 14.50
C HIS A 527 14.21 7.24 13.10
N MET A 528 13.88 8.11 12.13
CA MET A 528 14.26 7.94 10.74
C MET A 528 15.00 9.16 10.21
N SER A 529 15.93 8.94 9.29
CA SER A 529 16.49 9.99 8.45
C SER A 529 16.39 9.59 6.98
N ALA A 530 16.19 10.58 6.10
CA ALA A 530 16.23 10.40 4.66
C ALA A 530 17.34 11.27 4.09
N HIS A 531 18.18 10.68 3.22
CA HIS A 531 19.28 11.38 2.55
C HIS A 531 18.86 11.75 1.12
N TYR A 532 19.05 13.01 0.74
CA TYR A 532 18.70 13.55 -0.57
C TYR A 532 19.96 14.07 -1.27
N GLY A 533 20.85 13.13 -1.63
CA GLY A 533 22.16 13.45 -2.17
C GLY A 533 23.05 14.17 -1.14
N LYS A 534 23.97 15.02 -1.64
CA LYS A 534 24.90 15.77 -0.79
C LYS A 534 24.29 17.02 -0.16
N MET A 535 23.12 17.47 -0.67
CA MET A 535 22.58 18.78 -0.36
C MET A 535 21.58 18.79 0.78
N LYS A 536 20.83 17.74 1.00
CA LYS A 536 19.75 17.73 1.98
C LYS A 536 19.63 16.44 2.78
N ASP A 537 19.35 16.59 4.07
CA ASP A 537 18.93 15.52 4.97
C ASP A 537 17.62 15.89 5.65
N LEU A 538 16.74 14.91 5.83
CA LEU A 538 15.52 15.01 6.61
C LEU A 538 15.59 14.00 7.75
N ILE A 539 15.40 14.46 8.99
CA ILE A 539 15.32 13.63 10.19
C ILE A 539 13.90 13.74 10.74
N VAL A 540 13.29 12.60 11.04
CA VAL A 540 11.92 12.54 11.56
C VAL A 540 11.88 11.63 12.79
N ASP A 541 11.45 12.19 13.90
CA ASP A 541 11.16 11.48 15.14
C ASP A 541 9.64 11.43 15.34
N GLY A 542 9.02 10.29 14.98
CA GLY A 542 7.58 10.10 15.02
C GLY A 542 7.15 9.45 16.33
N LEU A 543 6.25 10.10 17.08
CA LEU A 543 5.67 9.59 18.31
C LEU A 543 4.51 8.66 18.01
N SER A 544 4.55 7.42 18.49
CA SER A 544 3.41 6.51 18.41
C SER A 544 2.34 6.85 19.45
N THR A 545 1.14 6.35 19.22
CA THR A 545 0.02 6.50 20.14
C THR A 545 -0.49 5.12 20.55
N SER A 546 -0.44 4.84 21.86
CA SER A 546 -1.00 3.61 22.42
C SER A 546 -2.53 3.65 22.38
N LYS A 547 -3.16 2.52 22.09
CA LYS A 547 -4.62 2.43 22.06
C LYS A 547 -5.12 1.07 22.53
N VAL A 548 -6.35 1.07 23.06
CA VAL A 548 -7.09 -0.13 23.45
C VAL A 548 -8.32 -0.25 22.56
N SER A 549 -8.62 -1.46 22.11
CA SER A 549 -9.83 -1.74 21.36
C SER A 549 -10.59 -2.95 21.89
N LEU A 550 -11.91 -2.86 21.86
CA LEU A 550 -12.82 -3.96 22.17
C LEU A 550 -13.64 -4.29 20.92
N THR A 551 -13.48 -5.52 20.45
CA THR A 551 -14.25 -6.06 19.32
C THR A 551 -15.29 -7.05 19.82
N VAL A 552 -16.51 -6.89 19.35
CA VAL A 552 -17.61 -7.85 19.51
C VAL A 552 -18.02 -8.34 18.13
N ARG A 553 -18.14 -9.65 17.96
CA ARG A 553 -18.54 -10.28 16.69
C ARG A 553 -19.59 -11.34 16.93
N TYR A 554 -20.64 -11.33 16.11
CA TYR A 554 -21.68 -12.35 16.10
C TYR A 554 -21.86 -12.95 14.71
N LYS A 555 -21.91 -14.28 14.64
CA LYS A 555 -22.06 -15.07 13.40
C LYS A 555 -23.32 -15.91 13.46
N PHE A 556 -24.12 -15.85 12.42
CA PHE A 556 -25.30 -16.70 12.24
C PHE A 556 -25.26 -17.35 10.87
N ASN A 557 -25.27 -18.68 10.79
CA ASN A 557 -25.30 -19.47 9.55
C ASN A 557 -24.35 -18.93 8.46
N THR A 558 -23.14 -18.49 8.87
CA THR A 558 -22.19 -17.86 7.96
C THR A 558 -21.68 -18.86 6.96
N THR A 559 -21.83 -18.56 5.69
CA THR A 559 -21.22 -19.27 4.57
C THR A 559 -20.25 -18.30 3.86
N ARG A 560 -19.19 -18.82 3.27
CA ARG A 560 -18.29 -17.98 2.47
C ARG A 560 -18.93 -17.68 1.12
N SER A 561 -18.73 -16.46 0.61
CA SER A 561 -19.17 -16.08 -0.73
C SER A 561 -18.55 -17.02 -1.78
N LYS A 562 -19.35 -17.43 -2.76
CA LYS A 562 -18.92 -18.16 -3.95
C LYS A 562 -18.60 -17.24 -5.13
N TYR A 563 -18.56 -15.95 -4.90
CA TYR A 563 -18.15 -15.01 -5.92
C TYR A 563 -16.78 -15.42 -6.49
N LYS A 564 -16.69 -15.65 -7.81
CA LYS A 564 -15.51 -16.22 -8.47
C LYS A 564 -14.77 -15.21 -9.35
N GLY A 565 -15.27 -13.98 -9.45
CA GLY A 565 -14.61 -12.93 -10.22
C GLY A 565 -13.18 -12.72 -9.74
N THR A 566 -12.22 -12.77 -10.66
CA THR A 566 -10.79 -12.59 -10.39
C THR A 566 -10.32 -11.17 -10.65
N GLY A 567 -11.21 -10.33 -11.20
CA GLY A 567 -10.94 -8.93 -11.53
C GLY A 567 -10.04 -8.72 -12.75
N ALA A 568 -10.08 -7.49 -13.28
CA ALA A 568 -9.22 -6.97 -14.33
C ALA A 568 -8.72 -5.57 -13.94
N GLY A 569 -7.61 -5.09 -14.55
CA GLY A 569 -7.08 -3.75 -14.34
C GLY A 569 -6.46 -3.51 -12.96
N GLU A 570 -6.02 -4.54 -12.24
CA GLU A 570 -5.47 -4.41 -10.89
C GLU A 570 -4.22 -3.51 -10.86
N SER A 571 -3.38 -3.56 -11.90
CA SER A 571 -2.19 -2.70 -12.02
C SER A 571 -2.57 -1.21 -12.01
N GLN A 572 -3.67 -0.82 -12.70
CA GLN A 572 -4.13 0.56 -12.77
C GLN A 572 -4.88 0.99 -11.50
N LYS A 573 -5.71 0.10 -10.93
CA LYS A 573 -6.43 0.37 -9.67
C LYS A 573 -5.48 0.72 -8.54
N ASN A 574 -4.35 0.04 -8.42
CA ASN A 574 -3.35 0.25 -7.38
C ASN A 574 -2.55 1.57 -7.53
N ARG A 575 -2.69 2.27 -8.65
CA ARG A 575 -2.01 3.55 -8.95
C ARG A 575 -2.90 4.78 -8.75
N MET A 576 -4.21 4.58 -8.43
CA MET A 576 -5.23 5.62 -8.23
C MET A 576 -5.27 6.19 -6.83
#